data_d4eedf9d92039c3ac0f175ecdf14f758
#
_entry.id   d4eedf9d92039c3ac0f175ecdf14f758
#
_cell.length_a   1.000
_cell.length_b   1.000
_cell.length_c   1.000
_cell.angle_alpha   90.00
_cell.angle_beta   90.00
_cell.angle_gamma   90.00
#
_symmetry.space_group_name_H-M   'P 1'
#
loop_
_entity.id
_entity.type
_entity.pdbx_description
1 polymer ?
#
loop_
_entity_poly.entity_id
_entity_poly.type
_entity_poly.pdbx_seq_one_letter_code
_entity_poly.pdbx_strand_id
1 'polypeptide(L)'
;MEYPKLVPKHFCTIPIHVCIAQEGVSEDGGPMPGFDGDLFCNYQDTAKTVMTADGKKIQLSGIALFCQDIAPDLPTLSGGTATVFGVERTIFQGNRARNPDGTVNFVELRLI
;
A
#
# COMPACT_ATOMS: atom_id res chain seq x y z
N MET A 1 -20.12 -13.04 3.03
CA MET A 1 -19.22 -14.19 2.77
C MET A 1 -17.80 -13.72 2.69
N GLU A 2 -16.90 -14.35 3.41
CA GLU A 2 -15.47 -14.02 3.37
C GLU A 2 -14.69 -15.11 2.67
N TYR A 3 -13.75 -14.71 1.82
CA TYR A 3 -12.76 -15.64 1.29
C TYR A 3 -11.79 -16.05 2.40
N PRO A 4 -11.12 -17.20 2.30
CA PRO A 4 -9.99 -17.50 3.14
C PRO A 4 -8.93 -16.39 3.01
N LYS A 5 -8.14 -16.17 4.07
CA LYS A 5 -7.06 -15.17 4.01
C LYS A 5 -6.06 -15.54 2.94
N LEU A 6 -5.96 -14.70 1.89
CA LEU A 6 -5.05 -14.90 0.78
C LEU A 6 -3.62 -14.53 1.13
N VAL A 7 -3.44 -13.63 2.12
CA VAL A 7 -2.13 -13.29 2.67
C VAL A 7 -2.16 -13.57 4.17
N PRO A 8 -1.80 -14.78 4.61
CA PRO A 8 -1.80 -15.12 6.04
C PRO A 8 -0.80 -14.28 6.84
N LYS A 9 -1.17 -13.95 8.07
CA LYS A 9 -0.34 -13.10 8.94
C LYS A 9 1.08 -13.64 9.13
N HIS A 10 1.25 -14.95 9.19
CA HIS A 10 2.57 -15.56 9.41
C HIS A 10 3.51 -15.43 8.20
N PHE A 11 3.01 -14.99 7.04
CA PHE A 11 3.83 -14.66 5.88
C PHE A 11 4.28 -13.20 5.87
N CYS A 12 3.72 -12.36 6.75
CA CYS A 12 4.04 -10.94 6.82
C CYS A 12 5.10 -10.72 7.91
N THR A 13 6.37 -10.93 7.55
CA THR A 13 7.50 -10.91 8.48
C THR A 13 8.52 -9.82 8.17
N ILE A 14 8.38 -9.11 7.06
CA ILE A 14 9.33 -8.08 6.64
C ILE A 14 8.88 -6.73 7.20
N PRO A 15 9.72 -6.06 8.01
CA PRO A 15 9.37 -4.73 8.52
C PRO A 15 9.36 -3.69 7.41
N ILE A 16 8.36 -2.82 7.44
CA ILE A 16 8.19 -1.75 6.46
C ILE A 16 7.63 -0.53 7.17
N HIS A 17 8.14 0.66 6.81
CA HIS A 17 7.60 1.93 7.26
C HIS A 17 6.82 2.57 6.12
N VAL A 18 5.53 2.83 6.33
CA VAL A 18 4.64 3.38 5.30
C VAL A 18 4.19 4.77 5.71
N CYS A 19 4.34 5.71 4.79
CA CYS A 19 3.88 7.08 4.97
C CYS A 19 3.03 7.48 3.76
N ILE A 20 1.74 7.69 3.98
CA ILE A 20 0.78 8.07 2.93
C ILE A 20 0.17 9.40 3.32
N ALA A 21 0.34 10.42 2.47
CA ALA A 21 -0.29 11.72 2.67
C ALA A 21 -1.70 11.70 2.08
N GLN A 22 -2.66 12.23 2.82
CA GLN A 22 -4.01 12.44 2.31
C GLN A 22 -4.07 13.77 1.56
N GLU A 23 -4.70 13.79 0.37
CA GLU A 23 -4.88 15.02 -0.39
C GLU A 23 -5.90 15.92 0.31
N GLY A 24 -5.66 17.22 0.23
CA GLY A 24 -6.52 18.24 0.79
C GLY A 24 -5.87 19.01 1.92
N VAL A 25 -6.66 19.90 2.54
CA VAL A 25 -6.23 20.72 3.67
C VAL A 25 -7.21 20.52 4.80
N SER A 26 -6.69 20.50 6.04
CA SER A 26 -7.54 20.45 7.21
C SER A 26 -8.25 21.79 7.44
N GLU A 27 -9.21 21.81 8.36
CA GLU A 27 -9.94 23.03 8.74
C GLU A 27 -9.00 24.14 9.22
N ASP A 28 -7.86 23.77 9.76
CA ASP A 28 -6.85 24.72 10.24
C ASP A 28 -5.93 25.24 9.12
N GLY A 29 -6.17 24.83 7.87
CA GLY A 29 -5.34 25.22 6.74
C GLY A 29 -4.04 24.45 6.58
N GLY A 30 -3.76 23.46 7.44
CA GLY A 30 -2.62 22.57 7.31
C GLY A 30 -2.90 21.36 6.44
N PRO A 31 -1.89 20.53 6.14
CA PRO A 31 -2.11 19.30 5.38
C PRO A 31 -2.99 18.34 6.17
N MET A 32 -3.84 17.60 5.46
CA MET A 32 -4.67 16.58 6.10
C MET A 32 -3.81 15.43 6.59
N PRO A 33 -4.12 14.88 7.79
CA PRO A 33 -3.38 13.72 8.28
C PRO A 33 -3.61 12.51 7.37
N GLY A 34 -2.55 11.81 7.05
CA GLY A 34 -2.59 10.56 6.33
C GLY A 34 -2.27 9.39 7.26
N PHE A 35 -1.49 8.46 6.75
CA PHE A 35 -1.01 7.33 7.53
C PHE A 35 0.51 7.39 7.61
N ASP A 36 1.06 7.15 8.80
CA ASP A 36 2.50 7.08 9.04
C ASP A 36 2.74 6.06 10.15
N GLY A 37 3.35 4.92 9.83
CA GLY A 37 3.56 3.89 10.82
C GLY A 37 4.44 2.74 10.34
N ASP A 38 4.88 1.94 11.30
CA ASP A 38 5.68 0.75 11.07
C ASP A 38 4.77 -0.48 11.04
N LEU A 39 4.94 -1.30 10.01
CA LEU A 39 4.11 -2.47 9.76
C LEU A 39 4.99 -3.66 9.39
N PHE A 40 4.36 -4.83 9.25
CA PHE A 40 5.00 -6.02 8.70
C PHE A 40 4.26 -6.45 7.45
N CYS A 41 5.01 -6.87 6.44
CA CYS A 41 4.43 -7.25 5.16
C CYS A 41 5.12 -8.49 4.58
N ASN A 42 4.51 -9.07 3.57
CA ASN A 42 5.18 -10.01 2.67
C ASN A 42 5.69 -9.19 1.49
N TYR A 43 7.01 -9.00 1.41
CA TYR A 43 7.61 -8.19 0.36
C TYR A 43 8.22 -9.08 -0.72
N GLN A 44 7.90 -8.74 -1.98
CA GLN A 44 8.42 -9.45 -3.14
C GLN A 44 9.05 -8.44 -4.08
N ASP A 45 10.30 -8.67 -4.47
CA ASP A 45 10.93 -7.90 -5.53
C ASP A 45 10.28 -8.23 -6.86
N THR A 46 10.12 -7.22 -7.70
CA THR A 46 9.56 -7.41 -9.04
C THR A 46 10.17 -6.40 -10.00
N ALA A 47 10.29 -6.82 -11.26
CA ALA A 47 10.70 -5.93 -12.35
C ALA A 47 9.57 -5.74 -13.35
N LYS A 48 8.33 -5.92 -12.92
CA LYS A 48 7.16 -5.80 -13.78
C LYS A 48 7.01 -4.38 -14.29
N THR A 49 6.79 -4.24 -15.60
CA THR A 49 6.48 -2.94 -16.21
C THR A 49 4.97 -2.79 -16.34
N VAL A 50 4.47 -1.63 -15.89
CA VAL A 50 3.06 -1.28 -16.00
C VAL A 50 2.94 -0.02 -16.86
N MET A 51 1.78 0.15 -17.53
CA MET A 51 1.50 1.33 -18.32
C MET A 51 0.51 2.22 -17.57
N THR A 52 0.84 3.51 -17.47
CA THR A 52 -0.05 4.49 -16.86
C THR A 52 -1.13 4.92 -17.85
N ALA A 53 -2.16 5.62 -17.35
CA ALA A 53 -3.27 6.08 -18.17
C ALA A 53 -2.84 7.06 -19.28
N ASP A 54 -1.72 7.77 -19.10
CA ASP A 54 -1.16 8.69 -20.08
C ASP A 54 -0.17 8.02 -21.04
N GLY A 55 -0.06 6.70 -21.01
CA GLY A 55 0.77 5.93 -21.92
C GLY A 55 2.23 5.77 -21.52
N LYS A 56 2.62 6.21 -20.34
CA LYS A 56 3.99 6.04 -19.85
C LYS A 56 4.20 4.64 -19.29
N LYS A 57 5.40 4.11 -19.50
CA LYS A 57 5.80 2.84 -18.91
C LYS A 57 6.54 3.10 -17.61
N ILE A 58 6.13 2.41 -16.55
CA ILE A 58 6.76 2.48 -15.23
C ILE A 58 7.17 1.08 -14.82
N GLN A 59 8.43 0.92 -14.40
CA GLN A 59 8.93 -0.35 -13.90
C GLN A 59 8.78 -0.37 -12.38
N LEU A 60 8.05 -1.36 -11.87
CA LEU A 60 7.91 -1.58 -10.44
C LEU A 60 9.19 -2.17 -9.86
N SER A 61 9.53 -1.83 -8.63
CA SER A 61 10.68 -2.40 -7.93
C SER A 61 10.27 -3.45 -6.91
N GLY A 62 9.04 -3.41 -6.42
CA GLY A 62 8.57 -4.38 -5.45
C GLY A 62 7.08 -4.28 -5.20
N ILE A 63 6.56 -5.31 -4.56
CA ILE A 63 5.16 -5.39 -4.14
C ILE A 63 5.14 -5.78 -2.66
N ALA A 64 4.47 -4.99 -1.83
CA ALA A 64 4.26 -5.27 -0.42
C ALA A 64 2.83 -5.73 -0.21
N LEU A 65 2.66 -6.90 0.40
CA LEU A 65 1.34 -7.47 0.71
C LEU A 65 1.12 -7.45 2.21
N PHE A 66 -0.04 -6.97 2.64
CA PHE A 66 -0.43 -6.87 4.04
C PHE A 66 -1.64 -7.74 4.30
N CYS A 67 -1.68 -8.40 5.45
CA CYS A 67 -2.76 -9.32 5.79
C CYS A 67 -4.05 -8.62 6.25
N GLN A 68 -4.05 -7.30 6.36
CA GLN A 68 -5.19 -6.50 6.81
C GLN A 68 -5.16 -5.11 6.20
N ASP A 69 -6.25 -4.34 6.37
CA ASP A 69 -6.26 -2.94 5.94
C ASP A 69 -5.31 -2.13 6.83
N ILE A 70 -4.33 -1.51 6.19
CA ILE A 70 -3.28 -0.77 6.90
C ILE A 70 -3.71 0.66 7.25
N ALA A 71 -4.67 1.21 6.52
CA ALA A 71 -5.11 2.60 6.71
C ALA A 71 -6.60 2.69 6.38
N PRO A 72 -7.49 2.13 7.25
CA PRO A 72 -8.92 2.05 6.94
C PRO A 72 -9.59 3.42 6.76
N ASP A 73 -9.03 4.48 7.33
CA ASP A 73 -9.58 5.83 7.22
C ASP A 73 -9.23 6.53 5.89
N LEU A 74 -8.30 5.98 5.12
CA LEU A 74 -7.89 6.58 3.85
C LEU A 74 -8.68 5.98 2.69
N PRO A 75 -9.28 6.82 1.82
CA PRO A 75 -10.02 6.32 0.66
C PRO A 75 -9.11 5.69 -0.39
N THR A 76 -7.86 6.18 -0.51
CA THR A 76 -6.86 5.62 -1.42
C THR A 76 -5.56 5.38 -0.68
N LEU A 77 -4.76 4.44 -1.16
CA LEU A 77 -3.48 4.07 -0.57
C LEU A 77 -2.30 4.48 -1.45
N SER A 78 -2.54 5.33 -2.43
CA SER A 78 -1.51 5.81 -3.38
C SER A 78 -0.95 7.15 -2.93
N GLY A 79 0.22 7.53 -3.47
CA GLY A 79 0.76 8.86 -3.28
C GLY A 79 1.61 9.06 -2.04
N GLY A 80 2.26 8.02 -1.56
CA GLY A 80 3.16 8.12 -0.43
C GLY A 80 4.47 7.41 -0.66
N THR A 81 5.18 7.11 0.43
CA THR A 81 6.44 6.38 0.40
C THR A 81 6.40 5.17 1.32
N ALA A 82 7.21 4.18 1.01
CA ALA A 82 7.40 3.01 1.84
C ALA A 82 8.89 2.69 1.93
N THR A 83 9.39 2.55 3.14
CA THR A 83 10.80 2.22 3.38
C THR A 83 10.90 0.75 3.77
N VAL A 84 11.59 -0.04 2.96
CA VAL A 84 11.79 -1.47 3.19
C VAL A 84 13.25 -1.81 2.93
N PHE A 85 13.84 -2.63 3.79
CA PHE A 85 15.27 -2.95 3.76
C PHE A 85 16.18 -1.70 3.77
N GLY A 86 15.74 -0.62 4.45
CA GLY A 86 16.50 0.62 4.52
C GLY A 86 16.43 1.49 3.26
N VAL A 87 15.60 1.14 2.29
CA VAL A 87 15.46 1.90 1.04
C VAL A 87 14.06 2.48 0.97
N GLU A 88 13.98 3.81 0.80
CA GLU A 88 12.72 4.51 0.59
C GLU A 88 12.29 4.38 -0.87
N ARG A 89 11.04 3.96 -1.08
CA ARG A 89 10.47 3.79 -2.41
C ARG A 89 9.14 4.52 -2.48
N THR A 90 8.78 4.97 -3.68
CA THR A 90 7.51 5.65 -3.90
C THR A 90 6.40 4.62 -4.09
N ILE A 91 5.24 4.86 -3.46
CA ILE A 91 4.04 4.05 -3.65
C ILE A 91 3.38 4.49 -4.95
N PHE A 92 3.47 3.65 -5.98
CA PHE A 92 2.85 3.93 -7.27
C PHE A 92 1.34 3.69 -7.21
N GLN A 93 0.92 2.59 -6.59
CA GLN A 93 -0.48 2.22 -6.49
C GLN A 93 -0.71 1.36 -5.26
N GLY A 94 -1.82 1.60 -4.56
CA GLY A 94 -2.26 0.77 -3.46
C GLY A 94 -3.67 0.23 -3.73
N ASN A 95 -3.88 -1.04 -3.48
CA ASN A 95 -5.14 -1.72 -3.71
C ASN A 95 -5.59 -2.48 -2.47
N ARG A 96 -6.89 -2.38 -2.17
CA ARG A 96 -7.53 -3.23 -1.17
C ARG A 96 -8.26 -4.35 -1.89
N ALA A 97 -7.85 -5.59 -1.66
CA ALA A 97 -8.55 -6.76 -2.17
C ALA A 97 -9.68 -7.11 -1.21
N ARG A 98 -10.91 -7.06 -1.70
CA ARG A 98 -12.09 -7.20 -0.85
C ARG A 98 -12.76 -8.56 -1.00
N ASN A 99 -13.36 -9.01 0.09
CA ASN A 99 -14.25 -10.16 0.11
C ASN A 99 -15.61 -9.79 -0.52
N PRO A 100 -16.45 -10.78 -0.88
CA PRO A 100 -17.79 -10.48 -1.42
C PRO A 100 -18.67 -9.66 -0.49
N ASP A 101 -18.43 -9.69 0.82
CA ASP A 101 -19.18 -8.89 1.80
C ASP A 101 -18.64 -7.46 1.97
N GLY A 102 -17.62 -7.08 1.19
CA GLY A 102 -17.02 -5.74 1.22
C GLY A 102 -15.88 -5.55 2.21
N THR A 103 -15.61 -6.53 3.07
CA THR A 103 -14.48 -6.43 4.00
C THR A 103 -13.16 -6.63 3.27
N VAL A 104 -12.06 -6.10 3.83
CA VAL A 104 -10.74 -6.20 3.22
C VAL A 104 -10.08 -7.53 3.56
N ASN A 105 -9.70 -8.30 2.54
CA ASN A 105 -8.96 -9.54 2.71
C ASN A 105 -7.46 -9.28 2.88
N PHE A 106 -6.90 -8.46 1.98
CA PHE A 106 -5.49 -8.06 2.06
C PHE A 106 -5.30 -6.73 1.33
N VAL A 107 -4.12 -6.13 1.53
CA VAL A 107 -3.72 -4.88 0.86
C VAL A 107 -2.45 -5.14 0.07
N GLU A 108 -2.38 -4.57 -1.13
CA GLU A 108 -1.20 -4.63 -2.00
C GLU A 108 -0.72 -3.21 -2.26
N LEU A 109 0.57 -2.96 -2.00
CA LEU A 109 1.23 -1.71 -2.40
C LEU A 109 2.26 -2.01 -3.47
N ARG A 110 2.14 -1.33 -4.61
CA ARG A 110 3.10 -1.43 -5.72
C ARG A 110 4.09 -0.29 -5.62
N LEU A 111 5.36 -0.61 -5.55
CA LEU A 111 6.45 0.33 -5.28
C LEU A 111 7.35 0.52 -6.51
N ILE A 112 7.82 1.73 -6.70
CA ILE A 112 8.75 2.08 -7.78
C ILE A 112 10.06 2.65 -7.26
#